data_525fc0543beb4e30f7b2be1cb55a293e
#
_entry.id   525fc0543beb4e30f7b2be1cb55a293e
#
_cell.length_a   1.000
_cell.length_b   1.000
_cell.length_c   1.000
_cell.angle_alpha   90.00
_cell.angle_beta   90.00
_cell.angle_gamma   90.00
#
_symmetry.space_group_name_H-M   'P 1'
#
loop_
_entity.id
_entity.type
_entity.pdbx_description
1 polymer ?
#
loop_
_entity_poly.entity_id
_entity_poly.type
_entity_poly.pdbx_seq_one_letter_code
_entity_poly.pdbx_strand_id
1 'polypeptide(L)'
;MLKNSKNGHERAGFADYSMTQLIFEYHILRQVIFQILEEEATLEVRERDIIIDSIEQAVNDAATQFSQTLRDIQELFMVTLTHDLRGPLNVIKMGTHLTLRRLEQGDTHANIAAKMLKAIDRLNSMIQNLLDASRLRAGQSLNFEFEECNLDSLVRDVVEDLSFAYGDRFVVFSYAAIKSNCSRKQIQRVIENLAINAVKYGAANTPITLTLEQIETQISLTIHNQGNPISSDTQSILFQQFRRTTSAEDQTGWGLGLFLAKSIIEAHQGKIEVESTEGKGTSFIIKLPMSGVV
;
A
#
# COMPACT_ATOMS: atom_id res chain seq x y z
N MET A 1 -12.25 22.01 23.36
CA MET A 1 -11.05 22.20 22.51
C MET A 1 -10.32 20.92 22.09
N LEU A 2 -10.08 19.94 22.98
CA LEU A 2 -9.32 18.71 22.64
C LEU A 2 -9.96 17.72 21.64
N LYS A 3 -11.30 17.74 21.44
CA LYS A 3 -11.98 16.80 20.51
C LYS A 3 -11.87 17.19 19.03
N ASN A 4 -11.79 18.48 18.71
CA ASN A 4 -11.76 18.93 17.30
C ASN A 4 -10.39 18.77 16.63
N SER A 5 -9.29 18.88 17.39
CA SER A 5 -7.95 18.66 16.86
C SER A 5 -7.71 17.20 16.48
N LYS A 6 -8.29 16.23 17.21
CA LYS A 6 -8.26 14.81 16.85
C LYS A 6 -8.92 14.50 15.50
N ASN A 7 -10.03 15.17 15.19
CA ASN A 7 -10.76 14.95 13.95
C ASN A 7 -9.94 15.29 12.69
N GLY A 8 -9.20 16.41 12.70
CA GLY A 8 -8.35 16.80 11.56
C GLY A 8 -7.20 15.81 11.33
N HIS A 9 -6.59 15.33 12.41
CA HIS A 9 -5.50 14.36 12.36
C HIS A 9 -5.96 12.98 11.85
N GLU A 10 -7.06 12.46 12.40
CA GLU A 10 -7.64 11.17 11.99
C GLU A 10 -8.04 11.18 10.50
N ARG A 11 -8.68 12.28 10.04
CA ARG A 11 -9.17 12.41 8.67
C ARG A 11 -8.08 12.62 7.63
N ALA A 12 -7.00 13.32 7.95
CA ALA A 12 -5.83 13.43 7.08
C ALA A 12 -5.15 12.06 6.85
N GLY A 13 -5.45 11.08 7.70
CA GLY A 13 -5.00 9.70 7.55
C GLY A 13 -5.75 8.88 6.50
N PHE A 14 -6.93 9.30 6.03
CA PHE A 14 -7.70 8.58 5.02
C PHE A 14 -7.29 9.01 3.61
N ALA A 15 -6.94 8.04 2.74
CA ALA A 15 -6.43 8.31 1.39
C ALA A 15 -7.42 9.06 0.51
N ASP A 16 -8.72 8.84 0.72
CA ASP A 16 -9.80 9.41 -0.08
C ASP A 16 -10.45 10.65 0.56
N TYR A 17 -9.88 11.14 1.70
CA TYR A 17 -10.45 12.28 2.40
C TYR A 17 -9.69 13.56 2.06
N SER A 18 -10.41 14.53 1.50
CA SER A 18 -9.85 15.80 1.05
C SER A 18 -10.14 16.95 2.02
N MET A 19 -9.33 18.02 1.96
CA MET A 19 -9.61 19.27 2.67
C MET A 19 -11.00 19.82 2.32
N THR A 20 -11.43 19.66 1.07
CA THR A 20 -12.77 20.08 0.60
C THR A 20 -13.87 19.32 1.34
N GLN A 21 -13.72 18.02 1.55
CA GLN A 21 -14.66 17.21 2.31
C GLN A 21 -14.70 17.62 3.77
N LEU A 22 -13.54 17.89 4.38
CA LEU A 22 -13.45 18.39 5.74
C LEU A 22 -14.27 19.69 5.92
N ILE A 23 -14.05 20.66 5.04
CA ILE A 23 -14.76 21.94 5.06
C ILE A 23 -16.27 21.74 4.83
N PHE A 24 -16.65 20.86 3.91
CA PHE A 24 -18.04 20.57 3.59
C PHE A 24 -18.79 19.92 4.75
N GLU A 25 -18.15 19.00 5.51
CA GLU A 25 -18.76 18.40 6.70
C GLU A 25 -19.05 19.46 7.79
N TYR A 26 -18.12 20.40 8.02
CA TYR A 26 -18.37 21.49 8.96
C TYR A 26 -19.46 22.44 8.48
N HIS A 27 -19.58 22.63 7.16
CA HIS A 27 -20.67 23.42 6.58
C HIS A 27 -22.04 22.76 6.83
N ILE A 28 -22.14 21.45 6.62
CA ILE A 28 -23.35 20.67 6.93
C ILE A 28 -23.64 20.75 8.44
N LEU A 29 -22.63 20.55 9.29
CA LEU A 29 -22.79 20.63 10.74
C LEU A 29 -23.36 22.00 11.17
N ARG A 30 -22.86 23.08 10.58
CA ARG A 30 -23.38 24.44 10.82
C ARG A 30 -24.85 24.55 10.45
N GLN A 31 -25.25 24.06 9.28
CA GLN A 31 -26.65 24.10 8.85
C GLN A 31 -27.56 23.33 9.81
N VAL A 32 -27.16 22.13 10.21
CA VAL A 32 -27.95 21.30 11.14
C VAL A 32 -28.07 21.97 12.52
N ILE A 33 -27.00 22.56 13.04
CA ILE A 33 -27.03 23.27 14.32
C ILE A 33 -28.02 24.43 14.26
N PHE A 34 -27.96 25.27 13.22
CA PHE A 34 -28.88 26.40 13.09
C PHE A 34 -30.33 25.93 12.92
N GLN A 35 -30.58 24.92 12.10
CA GLN A 35 -31.90 24.37 11.91
C GLN A 35 -32.54 23.93 13.24
N ILE A 36 -31.80 23.14 14.03
CA ILE A 36 -32.29 22.63 15.33
C ILE A 36 -32.56 23.79 16.29
N LEU A 37 -31.65 24.76 16.39
CA LEU A 37 -31.76 25.85 17.34
C LEU A 37 -32.90 26.82 16.96
N GLU A 38 -33.11 27.06 15.67
CA GLU A 38 -34.19 27.95 15.20
C GLU A 38 -35.61 27.31 15.29
N GLU A 39 -35.68 25.95 15.35
CA GLU A 39 -36.91 25.23 15.64
C GLU A 39 -37.34 25.37 17.12
N GLU A 40 -36.35 25.48 18.06
CA GLU A 40 -36.64 25.54 19.49
C GLU A 40 -36.76 26.97 20.04
N ALA A 41 -36.04 27.94 19.48
CA ALA A 41 -36.02 29.33 19.96
C ALA A 41 -35.58 30.31 18.88
N THR A 42 -35.99 31.58 19.00
CA THR A 42 -35.47 32.69 18.18
C THR A 42 -34.08 33.09 18.70
N LEU A 43 -33.04 32.80 17.92
CA LEU A 43 -31.67 33.16 18.25
C LEU A 43 -31.42 34.67 18.14
N GLU A 44 -30.86 35.27 19.18
CA GLU A 44 -30.37 36.65 19.12
C GLU A 44 -29.12 36.74 18.19
N VAL A 45 -28.89 37.92 17.62
CA VAL A 45 -27.77 38.17 16.71
C VAL A 45 -26.45 37.80 17.36
N ARG A 46 -26.27 38.16 18.64
CA ARG A 46 -25.06 37.87 19.42
C ARG A 46 -24.82 36.35 19.62
N GLU A 47 -25.87 35.59 19.82
CA GLU A 47 -25.80 34.13 19.97
C GLU A 47 -25.45 33.47 18.66
N ARG A 48 -25.98 33.95 17.54
CA ARG A 48 -25.63 33.54 16.19
C ARG A 48 -24.14 33.76 15.91
N ASP A 49 -23.63 34.95 16.20
CA ASP A 49 -22.23 35.31 16.00
C ASP A 49 -21.29 34.39 16.79
N ILE A 50 -21.61 34.11 18.05
CA ILE A 50 -20.81 33.18 18.89
C ILE A 50 -20.77 31.78 18.28
N ILE A 51 -21.87 31.28 17.76
CA ILE A 51 -21.93 29.95 17.12
C ILE A 51 -21.09 29.95 15.82
N ILE A 52 -21.25 30.97 14.98
CA ILE A 52 -20.48 31.12 13.74
C ILE A 52 -18.97 31.15 14.04
N ASP A 53 -18.55 32.03 14.94
CA ASP A 53 -17.13 32.18 15.32
C ASP A 53 -16.55 30.87 15.86
N SER A 54 -17.33 30.16 16.67
CA SER A 54 -16.91 28.87 17.25
C SER A 54 -16.73 27.80 16.19
N ILE A 55 -17.61 27.75 15.17
CA ILE A 55 -17.52 26.80 14.06
C ILE A 55 -16.38 27.18 13.12
N GLU A 56 -16.20 28.47 12.82
CA GLU A 56 -15.09 28.94 11.99
C GLU A 56 -13.74 28.64 12.63
N GLN A 57 -13.62 28.84 13.93
CA GLN A 57 -12.42 28.45 14.65
C GLN A 57 -12.19 26.95 14.59
N ALA A 58 -13.22 26.13 14.78
CA ALA A 58 -13.11 24.68 14.68
C ALA A 58 -12.69 24.20 13.28
N VAL A 59 -13.20 24.85 12.22
CA VAL A 59 -12.78 24.60 10.82
C VAL A 59 -11.31 24.92 10.63
N ASN A 60 -10.87 26.11 11.10
CA ASN A 60 -9.48 26.55 10.95
C ASN A 60 -8.50 25.62 11.70
N ASP A 61 -8.86 25.23 12.92
CA ASP A 61 -8.06 24.29 13.72
C ASP A 61 -7.95 22.92 13.04
N ALA A 62 -9.07 22.38 12.55
CA ALA A 62 -9.12 21.11 11.84
C ALA A 62 -8.34 21.15 10.52
N ALA A 63 -8.47 22.23 9.75
CA ALA A 63 -7.75 22.43 8.49
C ALA A 63 -6.23 22.56 8.72
N THR A 64 -5.81 23.26 9.76
CA THR A 64 -4.41 23.39 10.14
C THR A 64 -3.82 22.04 10.51
N GLN A 65 -4.52 21.28 11.36
CA GLN A 65 -4.12 19.94 11.77
C GLN A 65 -4.04 18.97 10.57
N PHE A 66 -5.03 19.02 9.69
CA PHE A 66 -5.05 18.23 8.46
C PHE A 66 -3.81 18.51 7.59
N SER A 67 -3.53 19.80 7.37
CA SER A 67 -2.39 20.23 6.57
C SER A 67 -1.05 19.83 7.21
N GLN A 68 -0.95 19.90 8.54
CA GLN A 68 0.25 19.48 9.26
C GLN A 68 0.46 17.98 9.14
N THR A 69 -0.57 17.18 9.37
CA THR A 69 -0.50 15.72 9.25
C THR A 69 -0.04 15.28 7.85
N LEU A 70 -0.55 15.94 6.80
CA LEU A 70 -0.11 15.66 5.43
C LEU A 70 1.38 15.99 5.22
N ARG A 71 1.87 17.10 5.78
CA ARG A 71 3.31 17.45 5.72
C ARG A 71 4.15 16.41 6.44
N ASP A 72 3.78 16.05 7.66
CA ASP A 72 4.50 15.06 8.46
C ASP A 72 4.61 13.70 7.73
N ILE A 73 3.52 13.27 7.08
CA ILE A 73 3.50 12.07 6.24
C ILE A 73 4.46 12.23 5.04
N GLN A 74 4.48 13.39 4.39
CA GLN A 74 5.37 13.66 3.26
C GLN A 74 6.85 13.70 3.69
N GLU A 75 7.15 14.32 4.82
CA GLU A 75 8.51 14.37 5.36
C GLU A 75 9.01 12.98 5.73
N LEU A 76 8.21 12.19 6.44
CA LEU A 76 8.55 10.81 6.77
C LEU A 76 8.79 9.97 5.52
N PHE A 77 7.96 10.16 4.48
CA PHE A 77 8.15 9.49 3.19
C PHE A 77 9.49 9.87 2.55
N MET A 78 9.83 11.16 2.50
CA MET A 78 11.11 11.62 1.89
C MET A 78 12.33 11.09 2.63
N VAL A 79 12.28 11.03 3.97
CA VAL A 79 13.36 10.44 4.79
C VAL A 79 13.50 8.96 4.49
N THR A 80 12.40 8.22 4.49
CA THR A 80 12.39 6.77 4.21
C THR A 80 12.86 6.48 2.77
N LEU A 81 12.39 7.26 1.79
CA LEU A 81 12.82 7.18 0.39
C LEU A 81 14.35 7.32 0.27
N THR A 82 14.89 8.36 0.89
CA THR A 82 16.33 8.64 0.84
C THR A 82 17.13 7.50 1.46
N HIS A 83 16.68 6.98 2.59
CA HIS A 83 17.32 5.85 3.27
C HIS A 83 17.31 4.58 2.39
N ASP A 84 16.16 4.22 1.84
CA ASP A 84 15.97 2.98 1.09
C ASP A 84 16.65 3.00 -0.29
N LEU A 85 16.78 4.17 -0.92
CA LEU A 85 17.57 4.35 -2.14
C LEU A 85 19.07 4.26 -1.87
N ARG A 86 19.55 4.72 -0.70
CA ARG A 86 20.97 4.68 -0.35
C ARG A 86 21.50 3.25 -0.24
N GLY A 87 20.68 2.30 0.26
CA GLY A 87 21.06 0.90 0.40
C GLY A 87 21.56 0.28 -0.91
N PRO A 88 20.71 0.13 -1.95
CA PRO A 88 21.11 -0.45 -3.23
C PRO A 88 22.20 0.37 -3.94
N LEU A 89 22.20 1.70 -3.82
CA LEU A 89 23.30 2.53 -4.35
C LEU A 89 24.65 2.20 -3.72
N ASN A 90 24.69 1.94 -2.41
CA ASN A 90 25.90 1.53 -1.72
C ASN A 90 26.38 0.14 -2.18
N VAL A 91 25.45 -0.81 -2.44
CA VAL A 91 25.80 -2.14 -3.00
C VAL A 91 26.44 -1.99 -4.38
N ILE A 92 25.86 -1.16 -5.26
CA ILE A 92 26.43 -0.88 -6.58
C ILE A 92 27.81 -0.23 -6.45
N LYS A 93 27.95 0.81 -5.64
CA LYS A 93 29.21 1.52 -5.41
C LYS A 93 30.29 0.58 -4.87
N MET A 94 29.96 -0.22 -3.85
CA MET A 94 30.91 -1.17 -3.26
C MET A 94 31.30 -2.26 -4.27
N GLY A 95 30.31 -2.79 -5.02
CA GLY A 95 30.54 -3.77 -6.09
C GLY A 95 31.49 -3.21 -7.15
N THR A 96 31.28 -1.96 -7.59
CA THR A 96 32.19 -1.30 -8.56
C THR A 96 33.61 -1.18 -8.02
N HIS A 97 33.77 -0.73 -6.78
CA HIS A 97 35.09 -0.64 -6.16
C HIS A 97 35.81 -2.02 -6.03
N LEU A 98 35.04 -3.03 -5.65
CA LEU A 98 35.61 -4.41 -5.56
C LEU A 98 35.98 -4.94 -6.94
N THR A 99 35.16 -4.66 -7.97
CA THR A 99 35.47 -5.05 -9.35
C THR A 99 36.75 -4.37 -9.85
N LEU A 100 36.90 -3.06 -9.63
CA LEU A 100 38.12 -2.31 -10.01
C LEU A 100 39.35 -2.84 -9.33
N ARG A 101 39.32 -3.13 -8.01
CA ARG A 101 40.48 -3.70 -7.28
C ARG A 101 40.82 -5.10 -7.73
N ARG A 102 39.87 -5.93 -8.11
CA ARG A 102 40.10 -7.34 -8.47
C ARG A 102 40.46 -7.53 -9.95
N LEU A 103 40.13 -6.56 -10.84
CA LEU A 103 40.64 -6.53 -12.20
C LEU A 103 42.18 -6.53 -12.21
N GLU A 104 42.81 -6.00 -11.16
CA GLU A 104 44.26 -6.02 -10.96
C GLU A 104 44.78 -7.41 -10.53
N GLN A 105 43.88 -8.32 -10.09
CA GLN A 105 44.26 -9.65 -9.50
C GLN A 105 43.78 -10.86 -10.33
N GLY A 106 43.04 -10.66 -11.45
CA GLY A 106 42.66 -11.74 -12.38
C GLY A 106 41.53 -12.68 -11.94
N ASP A 107 40.73 -12.30 -10.95
CA ASP A 107 39.67 -13.14 -10.35
C ASP A 107 38.30 -12.99 -11.03
N THR A 108 37.45 -14.02 -10.92
CA THR A 108 36.12 -14.08 -11.56
C THR A 108 35.09 -13.23 -10.81
N HIS A 109 34.54 -12.21 -11.48
CA HIS A 109 33.64 -11.17 -10.89
C HIS A 109 32.17 -11.46 -10.97
N ALA A 110 31.72 -12.64 -11.41
CA ALA A 110 30.33 -12.98 -11.68
C ALA A 110 29.38 -12.73 -10.48
N ASN A 111 29.80 -13.09 -9.26
CA ASN A 111 28.99 -12.91 -8.06
C ASN A 111 28.79 -11.42 -7.67
N ILE A 112 29.80 -10.59 -7.89
CA ILE A 112 29.71 -9.14 -7.60
C ILE A 112 28.79 -8.48 -8.63
N ALA A 113 28.94 -8.81 -9.92
CA ALA A 113 28.10 -8.33 -10.98
C ALA A 113 26.63 -8.71 -10.76
N ALA A 114 26.35 -9.96 -10.35
CA ALA A 114 25.00 -10.42 -10.04
C ALA A 114 24.36 -9.62 -8.87
N LYS A 115 25.12 -9.32 -7.82
CA LYS A 115 24.64 -8.48 -6.71
C LYS A 115 24.36 -7.04 -7.14
N MET A 116 25.19 -6.48 -8.00
CA MET A 116 24.98 -5.14 -8.56
C MET A 116 23.74 -5.09 -9.44
N LEU A 117 23.54 -6.09 -10.31
CA LEU A 117 22.31 -6.20 -11.12
C LEU A 117 21.06 -6.26 -10.26
N LYS A 118 21.03 -7.14 -9.25
CA LYS A 118 19.90 -7.20 -8.29
C LYS A 118 19.64 -5.86 -7.59
N ALA A 119 20.68 -5.10 -7.27
CA ALA A 119 20.54 -3.78 -6.66
C ALA A 119 19.95 -2.75 -7.65
N ILE A 120 20.35 -2.83 -8.93
CA ILE A 120 19.80 -1.98 -10.01
C ILE A 120 18.32 -2.31 -10.23
N ASP A 121 17.96 -3.59 -10.33
CA ASP A 121 16.56 -4.03 -10.51
C ASP A 121 15.68 -3.56 -9.35
N ARG A 122 16.20 -3.63 -8.12
CA ARG A 122 15.52 -3.10 -6.94
C ARG A 122 15.30 -1.60 -7.03
N LEU A 123 16.31 -0.82 -7.45
CA LEU A 123 16.17 0.63 -7.66
C LEU A 123 15.13 0.95 -8.74
N ASN A 124 15.16 0.24 -9.86
CA ASN A 124 14.19 0.43 -10.94
C ASN A 124 12.76 0.16 -10.46
N SER A 125 12.54 -0.92 -9.71
CA SER A 125 11.23 -1.24 -9.12
C SER A 125 10.76 -0.15 -8.15
N MET A 126 11.67 0.39 -7.36
CA MET A 126 11.39 1.48 -6.43
C MET A 126 10.96 2.76 -7.16
N ILE A 127 11.72 3.15 -8.21
CA ILE A 127 11.40 4.34 -9.04
C ILE A 127 10.06 4.16 -9.72
N GLN A 128 9.78 2.97 -10.28
CA GLN A 128 8.52 2.69 -10.94
C GLN A 128 7.34 2.77 -9.95
N ASN A 129 7.49 2.22 -8.74
CA ASN A 129 6.48 2.32 -7.69
C ASN A 129 6.17 3.78 -7.32
N LEU A 130 7.21 4.63 -7.25
CA LEU A 130 7.05 6.05 -6.96
C LEU A 130 6.32 6.80 -8.08
N LEU A 131 6.70 6.55 -9.34
CA LEU A 131 6.06 7.15 -10.50
C LEU A 131 4.58 6.76 -10.60
N ASP A 132 4.27 5.49 -10.38
CA ASP A 132 2.89 4.98 -10.43
C ASP A 132 2.04 5.56 -9.29
N ALA A 133 2.58 5.62 -8.07
CA ALA A 133 1.90 6.27 -6.95
C ALA A 133 1.67 7.77 -7.19
N SER A 134 2.63 8.45 -7.83
CA SER A 134 2.49 9.87 -8.21
C SER A 134 1.40 10.08 -9.27
N ARG A 135 1.32 9.21 -10.29
CA ARG A 135 0.27 9.25 -11.33
C ARG A 135 -1.12 9.04 -10.72
N LEU A 136 -1.28 8.02 -9.89
CA LEU A 136 -2.54 7.76 -9.19
C LEU A 136 -2.97 8.94 -8.32
N ARG A 137 -2.03 9.58 -7.62
CA ARG A 137 -2.31 10.79 -6.82
C ARG A 137 -2.78 11.96 -7.67
N ALA A 138 -2.26 12.08 -8.90
CA ALA A 138 -2.70 13.10 -9.87
C ALA A 138 -4.04 12.74 -10.54
N GLY A 139 -4.73 11.69 -10.11
CA GLY A 139 -5.98 11.21 -10.73
C GLY A 139 -5.78 10.56 -12.10
N GLN A 140 -4.54 10.21 -12.46
CA GLN A 140 -4.22 9.54 -13.71
C GLN A 140 -4.32 8.03 -13.54
N SER A 141 -4.79 7.34 -14.56
CA SER A 141 -4.80 5.88 -14.60
C SER A 141 -3.41 5.31 -14.88
N LEU A 142 -3.14 4.11 -14.35
CA LEU A 142 -2.00 3.32 -14.78
C LEU A 142 -2.26 2.74 -16.18
N ASN A 143 -1.20 2.50 -16.94
CA ASN A 143 -1.33 1.81 -18.23
C ASN A 143 -1.52 0.31 -17.98
N PHE A 144 -2.64 -0.22 -18.44
CA PHE A 144 -2.96 -1.63 -18.38
C PHE A 144 -3.05 -2.20 -19.81
N GLU A 145 -2.32 -3.27 -20.07
CA GLU A 145 -2.45 -4.09 -21.26
C GLU A 145 -3.22 -5.35 -20.86
N PHE A 146 -4.52 -5.39 -21.16
CA PHE A 146 -5.36 -6.53 -20.82
C PHE A 146 -5.23 -7.62 -21.90
N GLU A 147 -5.00 -8.84 -21.43
CA GLU A 147 -4.87 -10.04 -22.26
C GLU A 147 -5.47 -11.27 -21.58
N GLU A 148 -5.78 -12.33 -22.32
CA GLU A 148 -6.16 -13.59 -21.69
C GLU A 148 -4.94 -14.20 -20.97
N CYS A 149 -5.00 -14.25 -19.67
CA CYS A 149 -3.95 -14.76 -18.78
C CYS A 149 -4.35 -16.08 -18.13
N ASN A 150 -3.45 -17.03 -18.10
CA ASN A 150 -3.55 -18.17 -17.18
C ASN A 150 -2.94 -17.78 -15.84
N LEU A 151 -3.82 -17.57 -14.84
CA LEU A 151 -3.40 -17.15 -13.49
C LEU A 151 -2.66 -18.25 -12.72
N ASP A 152 -2.94 -19.53 -12.96
CA ASP A 152 -2.19 -20.63 -12.35
C ASP A 152 -0.72 -20.60 -12.78
N SER A 153 -0.48 -20.48 -14.11
CA SER A 153 0.90 -20.36 -14.60
C SER A 153 1.59 -19.12 -14.06
N LEU A 154 0.89 -17.99 -14.03
CA LEU A 154 1.46 -16.74 -13.50
C LEU A 154 1.86 -16.86 -12.02
N VAL A 155 1.01 -17.46 -11.17
CA VAL A 155 1.33 -17.67 -9.75
C VAL A 155 2.55 -18.59 -9.60
N ARG A 156 2.65 -19.65 -10.40
CA ARG A 156 3.80 -20.58 -10.35
C ARG A 156 5.09 -19.92 -10.80
N ASP A 157 5.07 -19.15 -11.89
CA ASP A 157 6.24 -18.42 -12.40
C ASP A 157 6.78 -17.46 -11.33
N VAL A 158 5.87 -16.69 -10.67
CA VAL A 158 6.27 -15.78 -9.57
C VAL A 158 6.83 -16.53 -8.38
N VAL A 159 6.22 -17.65 -8.02
CA VAL A 159 6.70 -18.46 -6.88
C VAL A 159 8.05 -19.07 -7.15
N GLU A 160 8.32 -19.52 -8.38
CA GLU A 160 9.64 -20.03 -8.79
C GLU A 160 10.73 -18.95 -8.63
N ASP A 161 10.48 -17.74 -9.12
CA ASP A 161 11.39 -16.59 -8.99
C ASP A 161 11.64 -16.23 -7.52
N LEU A 162 10.57 -16.20 -6.70
CA LEU A 162 10.67 -15.89 -5.28
C LEU A 162 11.36 -17.00 -4.47
N SER A 163 11.13 -18.25 -4.81
CA SER A 163 11.80 -19.39 -4.16
C SER A 163 13.31 -19.36 -4.42
N PHE A 164 13.72 -18.99 -5.63
CA PHE A 164 15.15 -18.78 -5.92
C PHE A 164 15.76 -17.63 -5.09
N ALA A 165 14.99 -16.59 -4.80
CA ALA A 165 15.50 -15.42 -4.07
C ALA A 165 15.43 -15.57 -2.54
N TYR A 166 14.42 -16.25 -2.00
CA TYR A 166 14.07 -16.29 -0.57
C TYR A 166 14.01 -17.71 0.02
N GLY A 167 14.31 -18.74 -0.78
CA GLY A 167 14.27 -20.16 -0.37
C GLY A 167 12.90 -20.80 -0.51
N ASP A 168 12.85 -22.13 -0.30
CA ASP A 168 11.70 -23.01 -0.52
C ASP A 168 10.64 -22.88 0.59
N ARG A 169 10.12 -21.66 0.77
CA ARG A 169 9.06 -21.38 1.76
C ARG A 169 7.67 -21.26 1.15
N PHE A 170 7.59 -21.20 -0.17
CA PHE A 170 6.32 -20.95 -0.88
C PHE A 170 5.63 -22.25 -1.23
N VAL A 171 4.34 -22.34 -0.94
CA VAL A 171 3.47 -23.48 -1.27
C VAL A 171 2.29 -22.99 -2.07
N VAL A 172 2.08 -23.56 -3.27
CA VAL A 172 0.98 -23.18 -4.16
C VAL A 172 -0.10 -24.27 -4.15
N PHE A 173 -1.32 -23.87 -3.82
CA PHE A 173 -2.52 -24.69 -4.00
C PHE A 173 -3.34 -24.09 -5.14
N SER A 174 -3.45 -24.83 -6.24
CA SER A 174 -4.28 -24.48 -7.38
C SER A 174 -4.81 -25.76 -8.00
N TYR A 175 -6.11 -25.83 -8.17
CA TYR A 175 -6.81 -27.07 -8.56
C TYR A 175 -7.20 -27.10 -10.05
N ALA A 176 -7.06 -25.98 -10.77
CA ALA A 176 -7.41 -25.87 -12.17
C ALA A 176 -6.64 -24.74 -12.87
N ALA A 177 -6.54 -24.84 -14.19
CA ALA A 177 -6.07 -23.72 -15.03
C ALA A 177 -7.15 -22.63 -15.06
N ILE A 178 -6.95 -21.55 -14.29
CA ILE A 178 -7.91 -20.44 -14.19
C ILE A 178 -7.45 -19.34 -15.17
N LYS A 179 -8.32 -19.00 -16.12
CA LYS A 179 -8.08 -17.92 -17.08
C LYS A 179 -8.90 -16.69 -16.74
N SER A 180 -8.30 -15.52 -16.92
CA SER A 180 -8.97 -14.23 -16.79
C SER A 180 -8.39 -13.24 -17.80
N ASN A 181 -9.18 -12.24 -18.19
CA ASN A 181 -8.67 -11.10 -18.95
C ASN A 181 -8.04 -10.11 -17.96
N CYS A 182 -6.71 -10.02 -17.92
CA CYS A 182 -6.01 -9.18 -16.97
C CYS A 182 -4.69 -8.65 -17.55
N SER A 183 -4.15 -7.61 -16.94
CA SER A 183 -2.79 -7.18 -17.24
C SER A 183 -1.79 -8.07 -16.49
N ARG A 184 -1.23 -9.08 -17.22
CA ARG A 184 -0.30 -10.07 -16.67
C ARG A 184 0.79 -9.42 -15.81
N LYS A 185 1.46 -8.40 -16.36
CA LYS A 185 2.56 -7.69 -15.69
C LYS A 185 2.12 -7.04 -14.39
N GLN A 186 0.94 -6.46 -14.35
CA GLN A 186 0.45 -5.77 -13.15
C GLN A 186 -0.03 -6.76 -12.09
N ILE A 187 -0.70 -7.84 -12.48
CA ILE A 187 -1.09 -8.91 -11.54
C ILE A 187 0.16 -9.61 -10.97
N GLN A 188 1.18 -9.88 -11.78
CA GLN A 188 2.48 -10.37 -11.31
C GLN A 188 3.03 -9.48 -10.20
N ARG A 189 3.07 -8.17 -10.43
CA ARG A 189 3.55 -7.18 -9.45
C ARG A 189 2.75 -7.18 -8.15
N VAL A 190 1.43 -7.38 -8.22
CA VAL A 190 0.58 -7.54 -7.02
C VAL A 190 1.01 -8.77 -6.23
N ILE A 191 1.15 -9.91 -6.89
CA ILE A 191 1.54 -11.18 -6.26
C ILE A 191 2.93 -11.04 -5.60
N GLU A 192 3.90 -10.49 -6.31
CA GLU A 192 5.25 -10.21 -5.80
C GLU A 192 5.21 -9.31 -4.56
N ASN A 193 4.47 -8.21 -4.59
CA ASN A 193 4.35 -7.29 -3.45
C ASN A 193 3.78 -7.98 -2.20
N LEU A 194 2.72 -8.77 -2.36
CA LEU A 194 2.08 -9.47 -1.24
C LEU A 194 2.96 -10.61 -0.72
N ALA A 195 3.57 -11.39 -1.61
CA ALA A 195 4.45 -12.49 -1.23
C ALA A 195 5.74 -11.98 -0.53
N ILE A 196 6.33 -10.87 -1.00
CA ILE A 196 7.47 -10.23 -0.34
C ILE A 196 7.07 -9.70 1.05
N ASN A 197 5.86 -9.15 1.20
CA ASN A 197 5.34 -8.77 2.51
C ASN A 197 5.20 -9.99 3.43
N ALA A 198 4.70 -11.12 2.92
CA ALA A 198 4.62 -12.36 3.67
C ALA A 198 6.00 -12.89 4.11
N VAL A 199 7.06 -12.71 3.30
CA VAL A 199 8.44 -13.01 3.69
C VAL A 199 8.92 -12.10 4.81
N LYS A 200 8.65 -10.80 4.71
CA LYS A 200 9.15 -9.78 5.66
C LYS A 200 8.48 -9.87 7.02
N TYR A 201 7.17 -10.04 7.05
CA TYR A 201 6.37 -9.95 8.27
C TYR A 201 5.92 -11.30 8.80
N GLY A 202 6.08 -12.36 7.98
CA GLY A 202 5.77 -13.72 8.39
C GLY A 202 6.81 -14.28 9.37
N ALA A 203 6.37 -15.24 10.20
CA ALA A 203 7.23 -15.96 11.10
C ALA A 203 8.34 -16.68 10.33
N ALA A 204 9.57 -16.65 10.86
CA ALA A 204 10.70 -17.32 10.25
C ALA A 204 10.43 -18.84 10.15
N ASN A 205 10.90 -19.48 9.07
CA ASN A 205 10.80 -20.92 8.85
C ASN A 205 9.35 -21.49 8.80
N THR A 206 8.35 -20.64 8.57
CA THR A 206 6.97 -21.09 8.31
C THR A 206 6.65 -20.99 6.81
N PRO A 207 5.75 -21.84 6.28
CA PRO A 207 5.36 -21.75 4.88
C PRO A 207 4.56 -20.46 4.59
N ILE A 208 4.73 -19.98 3.38
CA ILE A 208 3.91 -18.93 2.78
C ILE A 208 3.03 -19.61 1.74
N THR A 209 1.72 -19.56 1.93
CA THR A 209 0.78 -20.32 1.13
C THR A 209 0.08 -19.40 0.13
N LEU A 210 0.12 -19.76 -1.16
CA LEU A 210 -0.68 -19.13 -2.20
C LEU A 210 -1.78 -20.09 -2.63
N THR A 211 -3.03 -19.71 -2.41
CA THR A 211 -4.20 -20.52 -2.78
C THR A 211 -4.97 -19.81 -3.88
N LEU A 212 -5.07 -20.44 -5.06
CA LEU A 212 -5.82 -19.93 -6.20
C LEU A 212 -7.05 -20.81 -6.43
N GLU A 213 -8.22 -20.22 -6.33
CA GLU A 213 -9.51 -20.90 -6.42
C GLU A 213 -10.47 -20.13 -7.33
N GLN A 214 -11.36 -20.87 -7.97
CA GLN A 214 -12.53 -20.29 -8.63
C GLN A 214 -13.75 -20.51 -7.73
N ILE A 215 -14.40 -19.42 -7.33
CA ILE A 215 -15.61 -19.45 -6.50
C ILE A 215 -16.72 -18.78 -7.32
N GLU A 216 -17.65 -19.61 -7.82
CA GLU A 216 -18.74 -19.17 -8.71
C GLU A 216 -18.25 -18.37 -9.92
N THR A 217 -18.49 -17.06 -9.93
CA THR A 217 -18.11 -16.11 -11.01
C THR A 217 -16.88 -15.28 -10.68
N GLN A 218 -16.20 -15.59 -9.57
CA GLN A 218 -15.03 -14.87 -9.10
C GLN A 218 -13.81 -15.80 -8.99
N ILE A 219 -12.66 -15.20 -9.15
CA ILE A 219 -11.37 -15.83 -8.89
C ILE A 219 -10.86 -15.27 -7.57
N SER A 220 -10.50 -16.17 -6.66
CA SER A 220 -9.89 -15.83 -5.38
C SER A 220 -8.43 -16.26 -5.35
N LEU A 221 -7.53 -15.32 -5.10
CA LEU A 221 -6.12 -15.61 -4.81
C LEU A 221 -5.82 -15.16 -3.39
N THR A 222 -5.51 -16.10 -2.53
CA THR A 222 -5.14 -15.85 -1.12
C THR A 222 -3.66 -16.08 -0.92
N ILE A 223 -2.97 -15.10 -0.31
CA ILE A 223 -1.58 -15.21 0.10
C ILE A 223 -1.56 -15.15 1.62
N HIS A 224 -1.15 -16.26 2.23
CA HIS A 224 -1.19 -16.45 3.68
C HIS A 224 0.20 -16.67 4.26
N ASN A 225 0.46 -16.07 5.42
CA ASN A 225 1.64 -16.32 6.23
C ASN A 225 1.30 -16.40 7.73
N GLN A 226 2.05 -17.20 8.46
CA GLN A 226 2.06 -17.16 9.93
C GLN A 226 2.86 -15.94 10.40
N GLY A 227 2.50 -15.37 11.56
CA GLY A 227 3.22 -14.24 12.15
C GLY A 227 2.37 -13.48 13.16
N ASN A 228 2.90 -12.35 13.62
CA ASN A 228 2.17 -11.48 14.54
C ASN A 228 0.93 -10.90 13.88
N PRO A 229 -0.19 -10.80 14.60
CA PRO A 229 -1.43 -10.27 14.05
C PRO A 229 -1.30 -8.77 13.77
N ILE A 230 -2.00 -8.33 12.75
CA ILE A 230 -2.20 -6.91 12.45
C ILE A 230 -3.44 -6.45 13.20
N SER A 231 -3.33 -5.38 14.00
CA SER A 231 -4.47 -4.85 14.75
C SER A 231 -5.58 -4.37 13.80
N SER A 232 -6.86 -4.42 14.24
CA SER A 232 -8.01 -3.96 13.45
C SER A 232 -7.86 -2.53 12.95
N ASP A 233 -7.34 -1.64 13.81
CA ASP A 233 -7.09 -0.23 13.45
C ASP A 233 -6.07 -0.13 12.32
N THR A 234 -5.01 -0.93 12.39
CA THR A 234 -3.99 -0.99 11.33
C THR A 234 -4.52 -1.60 10.04
N GLN A 235 -5.35 -2.66 10.12
CA GLN A 235 -5.96 -3.28 8.93
C GLN A 235 -6.78 -2.27 8.14
N SER A 236 -7.50 -1.36 8.80
CA SER A 236 -8.34 -0.34 8.17
C SER A 236 -7.55 0.69 7.33
N ILE A 237 -6.27 0.90 7.65
CA ILE A 237 -5.40 1.90 7.00
C ILE A 237 -4.26 1.27 6.20
N LEU A 238 -4.16 -0.05 6.15
CA LEU A 238 -3.01 -0.78 5.60
C LEU A 238 -2.77 -0.53 4.11
N PHE A 239 -3.85 -0.26 3.36
CA PHE A 239 -3.81 0.04 1.93
C PHE A 239 -3.65 1.53 1.60
N GLN A 240 -3.50 2.39 2.60
CA GLN A 240 -3.27 3.82 2.39
C GLN A 240 -1.81 4.09 2.00
N GLN A 241 -1.61 5.17 1.22
CA GLN A 241 -0.26 5.60 0.83
C GLN A 241 0.60 5.95 2.05
N PHE A 242 1.88 5.58 2.01
CA PHE A 242 2.90 5.97 3.00
C PHE A 242 2.62 5.52 4.44
N ARG A 243 1.68 4.59 4.64
CA ARG A 243 1.43 4.02 5.95
C ARG A 243 2.36 2.84 6.23
N ARG A 244 2.94 2.87 7.41
CA ARG A 244 3.75 1.78 7.97
C ARG A 244 3.22 1.48 9.36
N THR A 245 3.30 0.23 9.76
CA THR A 245 3.04 -0.14 11.16
C THR A 245 4.24 0.28 12.01
N THR A 246 4.00 0.89 13.16
CA THR A 246 5.03 1.40 14.08
C THR A 246 6.00 0.33 14.59
N SER A 247 5.65 -0.94 14.49
CA SER A 247 6.50 -2.08 14.86
C SER A 247 7.54 -2.46 13.79
N ALA A 248 7.61 -1.75 12.68
CA ALA A 248 8.45 -2.07 11.51
C ALA A 248 9.61 -1.08 11.30
N GLU A 249 10.11 -0.42 12.36
CA GLU A 249 11.18 0.59 12.24
C GLU A 249 12.46 0.05 11.60
N ASP A 250 12.75 -1.24 11.76
CA ASP A 250 13.92 -1.90 11.17
C ASP A 250 13.69 -2.53 9.77
N GLN A 251 12.46 -2.45 9.21
CA GLN A 251 12.16 -3.13 7.95
C GLN A 251 12.02 -2.14 6.78
N THR A 252 12.76 -2.40 5.70
CA THR A 252 12.78 -1.58 4.47
C THR A 252 11.45 -1.65 3.71
N GLY A 253 10.87 -0.50 3.34
CA GLY A 253 9.70 -0.39 2.47
C GLY A 253 8.94 0.93 2.64
N TRP A 254 8.41 1.48 1.55
CA TRP A 254 7.85 2.85 1.48
C TRP A 254 6.36 2.96 1.79
N GLY A 255 5.71 1.86 2.16
CA GLY A 255 4.26 1.85 2.34
C GLY A 255 3.48 2.09 1.03
N LEU A 256 4.11 1.87 -0.13
CA LEU A 256 3.48 2.03 -1.44
C LEU A 256 3.02 0.71 -2.05
N GLY A 257 3.61 -0.42 -1.67
CA GLY A 257 3.33 -1.71 -2.30
C GLY A 257 1.87 -2.15 -2.16
N LEU A 258 1.31 -2.05 -0.96
CA LEU A 258 -0.10 -2.41 -0.71
C LEU A 258 -1.08 -1.41 -1.33
N PHE A 259 -0.76 -0.12 -1.30
CA PHE A 259 -1.55 0.89 -1.99
C PHE A 259 -1.61 0.62 -3.50
N LEU A 260 -0.46 0.37 -4.14
CA LEU A 260 -0.41 0.03 -5.57
C LEU A 260 -1.11 -1.29 -5.87
N ALA A 261 -0.95 -2.31 -5.02
CA ALA A 261 -1.67 -3.58 -5.16
C ALA A 261 -3.19 -3.35 -5.15
N LYS A 262 -3.71 -2.55 -4.23
CA LYS A 262 -5.12 -2.19 -4.17
C LYS A 262 -5.56 -1.48 -5.45
N SER A 263 -4.85 -0.44 -5.88
CA SER A 263 -5.19 0.33 -7.08
C SER A 263 -5.17 -0.52 -8.35
N ILE A 264 -4.22 -1.45 -8.47
CA ILE A 264 -4.15 -2.39 -9.60
C ILE A 264 -5.37 -3.32 -9.59
N ILE A 265 -5.71 -3.90 -8.44
CA ILE A 265 -6.84 -4.82 -8.32
C ILE A 265 -8.18 -4.12 -8.58
N GLU A 266 -8.36 -2.90 -8.07
CA GLU A 266 -9.55 -2.08 -8.35
C GLU A 266 -9.68 -1.73 -9.84
N ALA A 267 -8.58 -1.44 -10.53
CA ALA A 267 -8.58 -1.22 -11.98
C ALA A 267 -8.94 -2.49 -12.79
N HIS A 268 -8.76 -3.68 -12.20
CA HIS A 268 -9.24 -4.96 -12.72
C HIS A 268 -10.67 -5.29 -12.26
N GLN A 269 -11.43 -4.31 -11.72
CA GLN A 269 -12.78 -4.50 -11.16
C GLN A 269 -12.81 -5.54 -10.03
N GLY A 270 -11.68 -5.77 -9.40
CA GLY A 270 -11.50 -6.68 -8.28
C GLY A 270 -11.52 -5.98 -6.92
N LYS A 271 -11.33 -6.79 -5.88
CA LYS A 271 -11.22 -6.33 -4.50
C LYS A 271 -10.03 -7.00 -3.83
N ILE A 272 -9.32 -6.28 -2.97
CA ILE A 272 -8.30 -6.82 -2.08
C ILE A 272 -8.72 -6.62 -0.64
N GLU A 273 -8.57 -7.66 0.17
CA GLU A 273 -8.94 -7.68 1.58
C GLU A 273 -7.77 -8.23 2.40
N VAL A 274 -7.78 -7.93 3.70
CA VAL A 274 -6.82 -8.49 4.66
C VAL A 274 -7.58 -9.08 5.84
N GLU A 275 -7.18 -10.27 6.23
CA GLU A 275 -7.64 -10.94 7.45
C GLU A 275 -6.41 -11.28 8.29
N SER A 276 -6.38 -10.81 9.53
CA SER A 276 -5.29 -11.09 10.44
C SER A 276 -5.83 -11.27 11.84
N THR A 277 -5.53 -12.41 12.43
CA THR A 277 -6.01 -12.81 13.76
C THR A 277 -4.90 -13.51 14.52
N GLU A 278 -4.85 -13.32 15.81
CA GLU A 278 -3.89 -14.00 16.69
C GLU A 278 -3.98 -15.51 16.55
N GLY A 279 -2.82 -16.14 16.38
CA GLY A 279 -2.70 -17.59 16.20
C GLY A 279 -3.10 -18.14 14.82
N LYS A 280 -3.72 -17.31 13.94
CA LYS A 280 -4.09 -17.72 12.59
C LYS A 280 -3.19 -17.11 11.50
N GLY A 281 -2.36 -16.13 11.85
CA GLY A 281 -1.52 -15.43 10.89
C GLY A 281 -2.26 -14.34 10.11
N THR A 282 -1.73 -13.99 8.93
CA THR A 282 -2.27 -12.95 8.05
C THR A 282 -2.55 -13.50 6.66
N SER A 283 -3.72 -13.20 6.12
CA SER A 283 -4.13 -13.53 4.75
C SER A 283 -4.44 -12.26 3.98
N PHE A 284 -3.83 -12.08 2.82
CA PHE A 284 -4.26 -11.12 1.82
C PHE A 284 -5.09 -11.86 0.77
N ILE A 285 -6.31 -11.39 0.54
CA ILE A 285 -7.29 -12.06 -0.32
C ILE A 285 -7.61 -11.14 -1.49
N ILE A 286 -7.27 -11.57 -2.70
CA ILE A 286 -7.58 -10.89 -3.95
C ILE A 286 -8.79 -11.58 -4.57
N LYS A 287 -9.80 -10.80 -4.94
CA LYS A 287 -10.99 -11.26 -5.66
C LYS A 287 -11.04 -10.56 -7.02
N LEU A 288 -11.03 -11.33 -8.11
CA LEU A 288 -11.12 -10.84 -9.48
C LEU A 288 -12.37 -11.39 -10.17
N PRO A 289 -13.02 -10.64 -11.07
CA PRO A 289 -14.08 -11.19 -11.91
C PRO A 289 -13.50 -12.20 -12.92
N MET A 290 -14.25 -13.24 -13.25
CA MET A 290 -13.84 -14.23 -14.28
C MET A 290 -13.79 -13.63 -15.68
N SER A 291 -14.77 -12.81 -16.05
CA SER A 291 -14.80 -12.04 -17.28
C SER A 291 -14.19 -10.67 -16.98
N GLY A 292 -12.96 -10.49 -17.41
CA GLY A 292 -12.31 -9.17 -17.31
C GLY A 292 -13.05 -8.11 -18.11
N VAL A 293 -12.66 -6.86 -17.87
CA VAL A 293 -13.16 -5.65 -18.55
C VAL A 293 -13.19 -5.88 -20.06
N VAL A 294 -14.37 -5.76 -20.66
CA VAL A 294 -14.57 -5.64 -22.11
C VAL A 294 -14.20 -4.22 -22.54
#